data_8fadecf2c9afcbb4db8645e50098a4d3
#
_entry.id   8fadecf2c9afcbb4db8645e50098a4d3
#
_cell.length_a   1.000
_cell.length_b   1.000
_cell.length_c   1.000
_cell.angle_alpha   90.00
_cell.angle_beta   90.00
_cell.angle_gamma   90.00
#
_symmetry.space_group_name_H-M   'P 1'
#
loop_
_entity.id
_entity.type
_entity.pdbx_description
1 polymer ?
#
loop_
_entity_poly.entity_id
_entity_poly.type
_entity_poly.pdbx_seq_one_letter_code
_entity_poly.pdbx_strand_id
1 'polypeptide(L)'
;MQPQNHIYTTTVGGRPVTFESGKLAHQAGGSVTVRLGDSIVFAAATMSAQPRDAADFFPLTVEYEERLYAGGRIPGSYFRREGRPGEDAILVARLTDRPIRPLFNKDIRNEVQVIMFSLSADPENPLDILAVNAASAALMISDIPWAGPVGAVRVARVEGQFIVNPTFQQMELSDLDLRIAGTSDAILMVECGA
;
A
#
# COMPACT_ATOMS: atom_id res chain seq x y z
N MET A 1 -3.89 6.18 28.31
CA MET A 1 -2.53 5.99 27.76
C MET A 1 -2.34 7.00 26.64
N GLN A 2 -1.25 7.77 26.65
CA GLN A 2 -0.93 8.59 25.47
C GLN A 2 -0.42 7.64 24.36
N PRO A 3 -0.88 7.82 23.12
CA PRO A 3 -0.39 7.01 22.01
C PRO A 3 1.12 7.22 21.85
N GLN A 4 1.87 6.12 21.80
CA GLN A 4 3.30 6.19 21.51
C GLN A 4 3.48 6.15 20.00
N ASN A 5 4.05 7.21 19.46
CA ASN A 5 4.40 7.28 18.06
C ASN A 5 5.78 6.65 17.84
N HIS A 6 5.85 5.70 16.91
CA HIS A 6 7.09 5.04 16.51
C HIS A 6 7.43 5.39 15.07
N ILE A 7 8.63 5.90 14.84
CA ILE A 7 9.11 6.33 13.52
C ILE A 7 10.36 5.53 13.15
N TYR A 8 10.33 4.91 11.98
CA TYR A 8 11.45 4.16 11.41
C TYR A 8 11.72 4.66 9.99
N THR A 9 12.99 4.92 9.69
CA THR A 9 13.40 5.36 8.35
C THR A 9 14.41 4.39 7.79
N THR A 10 14.23 4.01 6.54
CA THR A 10 15.17 3.21 5.76
C THR A 10 15.45 3.89 4.42
N THR A 11 16.43 3.40 3.68
CA THR A 11 16.77 3.93 2.36
C THR A 11 16.46 2.88 1.29
N VAL A 12 15.66 3.27 0.30
CA VAL A 12 15.31 2.43 -0.85
C VAL A 12 15.63 3.20 -2.14
N GLY A 13 16.46 2.64 -3.00
CA GLY A 13 16.90 3.32 -4.22
C GLY A 13 17.61 4.66 -3.97
N GLY A 14 18.37 4.76 -2.87
CA GLY A 14 19.05 6.01 -2.47
C GLY A 14 18.15 7.08 -1.83
N ARG A 15 16.85 6.80 -1.65
CA ARG A 15 15.85 7.75 -1.13
C ARG A 15 15.31 7.29 0.22
N PRO A 16 15.10 8.19 1.20
CA PRO A 16 14.56 7.82 2.50
C PRO A 16 13.08 7.47 2.40
N VAL A 17 12.70 6.32 2.96
CA VAL A 17 11.31 5.90 3.16
C VAL A 17 11.06 5.82 4.65
N THR A 18 10.04 6.50 5.15
CA THR A 18 9.73 6.59 6.57
C THR A 18 8.40 5.90 6.87
N PHE A 19 8.41 5.02 7.86
CA PHE A 19 7.26 4.33 8.41
C PHE A 19 6.94 4.93 9.79
N GLU A 20 5.67 5.29 10.01
CA GLU A 20 5.20 5.85 11.28
C GLU A 20 3.98 5.08 11.75
N SER A 21 4.00 4.57 12.99
CA SER A 21 2.88 3.85 13.62
C SER A 21 2.50 4.43 14.97
N GLY A 22 1.29 4.09 15.46
CA GLY A 22 0.80 4.54 16.77
C GLY A 22 0.21 5.95 16.80
N LYS A 23 0.01 6.60 15.64
CA LYS A 23 -0.56 7.95 15.54
C LYS A 23 -2.01 7.97 15.10
N LEU A 24 -2.39 7.10 14.20
CA LEU A 24 -3.72 7.03 13.59
C LEU A 24 -4.35 5.67 13.81
N ALA A 25 -5.69 5.61 13.73
CA ALA A 25 -6.49 4.38 13.75
C ALA A 25 -6.17 3.42 14.90
N HIS A 26 -6.17 3.90 16.13
CA HIS A 26 -5.85 3.12 17.34
C HIS A 26 -6.76 1.91 17.60
N GLN A 27 -7.91 1.81 16.92
CA GLN A 27 -8.83 0.68 17.03
C GLN A 27 -8.58 -0.40 15.97
N ALA A 28 -7.71 -0.15 14.98
CA ALA A 28 -7.30 -1.17 14.03
C ALA A 28 -6.31 -2.15 14.66
N GLY A 29 -6.25 -3.38 14.17
CA GLY A 29 -5.25 -4.37 14.58
C GLY A 29 -3.83 -3.89 14.30
N GLY A 30 -3.61 -3.21 13.16
CA GLY A 30 -2.37 -2.54 12.83
C GLY A 30 -2.62 -1.33 11.94
N SER A 31 -1.86 -0.24 12.13
CA SER A 31 -1.96 0.95 11.29
C SER A 31 -0.62 1.64 11.13
N VAL A 32 -0.35 2.13 9.94
CA VAL A 32 0.92 2.77 9.58
C VAL A 32 0.71 3.86 8.54
N THR A 33 1.55 4.89 8.58
CA THR A 33 1.78 5.78 7.44
C THR A 33 3.15 5.50 6.84
N VAL A 34 3.23 5.50 5.52
CA VAL A 34 4.49 5.37 4.79
C VAL A 34 4.72 6.61 3.95
N ARG A 35 5.90 7.19 4.06
CA ARG A 35 6.27 8.45 3.43
C ARG A 35 7.47 8.28 2.52
N LEU A 36 7.39 8.85 1.31
CA LEU A 36 8.49 9.06 0.37
C LEU A 36 8.38 10.49 -0.20
N GLY A 37 9.37 11.33 0.08
CA GLY A 37 9.24 12.76 -0.23
C GLY A 37 8.09 13.38 0.56
N ASP A 38 7.20 14.08 -0.13
CA ASP A 38 5.96 14.63 0.45
C ASP A 38 4.72 13.76 0.18
N SER A 39 4.89 12.64 -0.51
CA SER A 39 3.85 11.63 -0.70
C SER A 39 3.71 10.75 0.55
N ILE A 40 2.47 10.60 1.05
CA ILE A 40 2.15 9.82 2.24
C ILE A 40 0.94 8.93 1.96
N VAL A 41 1.10 7.63 2.21
CA VAL A 41 0.00 6.65 2.21
C VAL A 41 -0.20 6.15 3.63
N PHE A 42 -1.45 6.12 4.06
CA PHE A 42 -1.91 5.48 5.28
C PHE A 42 -2.47 4.10 4.97
N ALA A 43 -2.19 3.12 5.82
CA ALA A 43 -2.81 1.80 5.77
C ALA A 43 -3.26 1.36 7.16
N ALA A 44 -4.40 0.66 7.22
CA ALA A 44 -4.90 0.00 8.41
C ALA A 44 -5.36 -1.42 8.08
N ALA A 45 -5.05 -2.37 8.96
CA ALA A 45 -5.45 -3.76 8.86
C ALA A 45 -6.31 -4.16 10.06
N THR A 46 -7.43 -4.82 9.79
CA THR A 46 -8.37 -5.32 10.80
C THR A 46 -8.81 -6.74 10.46
N MET A 47 -9.15 -7.51 11.47
CA MET A 47 -9.70 -8.85 11.34
C MET A 47 -10.93 -9.00 12.24
N SER A 48 -11.98 -9.65 11.73
CA SER A 48 -13.18 -9.94 12.52
C SER A 48 -12.87 -10.93 13.65
N ALA A 49 -13.48 -10.74 14.83
CA ALA A 49 -13.30 -11.63 15.97
C ALA A 49 -13.89 -13.04 15.71
N GLN A 50 -14.92 -13.14 14.89
CA GLN A 50 -15.62 -14.39 14.58
C GLN A 50 -15.39 -14.76 13.09
N PRO A 51 -15.25 -16.05 12.78
CA PRO A 51 -15.27 -16.51 11.39
C PRO A 51 -16.59 -16.14 10.73
N ARG A 52 -16.56 -15.91 9.43
CA ARG A 52 -17.76 -15.69 8.62
C ARG A 52 -18.46 -17.02 8.35
N ASP A 53 -19.72 -17.14 8.77
CA ASP A 53 -20.53 -18.32 8.50
C ASP A 53 -20.68 -18.57 7.00
N ALA A 54 -20.57 -19.83 6.59
CA ALA A 54 -20.72 -20.29 5.21
C ALA A 54 -19.76 -19.67 4.18
N ALA A 55 -18.58 -19.21 4.62
CA ALA A 55 -17.55 -18.77 3.68
C ALA A 55 -16.75 -19.96 3.13
N ASP A 56 -16.85 -20.22 1.83
CA ASP A 56 -16.09 -21.28 1.15
C ASP A 56 -14.66 -20.86 0.80
N PHE A 57 -14.35 -19.56 0.92
CA PHE A 57 -13.04 -18.97 0.58
C PHE A 57 -12.55 -18.01 1.68
N PHE A 58 -11.27 -17.66 1.61
CA PHE A 58 -10.69 -16.67 2.51
C PHE A 58 -11.22 -15.25 2.20
N PRO A 59 -11.97 -14.63 3.14
CA PRO A 59 -12.59 -13.33 2.92
C PRO A 59 -11.60 -12.18 3.20
N LEU A 60 -10.74 -11.87 2.23
CA LEU A 60 -9.84 -10.72 2.26
C LEU A 60 -10.41 -9.60 1.39
N THR A 61 -10.53 -8.41 1.96
CA THR A 61 -10.88 -7.18 1.26
C THR A 61 -9.70 -6.22 1.32
N VAL A 62 -9.25 -5.75 0.15
CA VAL A 62 -8.19 -4.75 0.02
C VAL A 62 -8.76 -3.57 -0.73
N GLU A 63 -8.72 -2.40 -0.10
CA GLU A 63 -9.27 -1.16 -0.64
C GLU A 63 -8.21 -0.06 -0.63
N TYR A 64 -8.13 0.68 -1.72
CA TYR A 64 -7.32 1.88 -1.83
C TYR A 64 -8.19 3.02 -2.31
N GLU A 65 -8.12 4.15 -1.62
CA GLU A 65 -8.87 5.34 -1.98
C GLU A 65 -7.92 6.52 -2.16
N GLU A 66 -7.96 7.10 -3.34
CA GLU A 66 -7.31 8.37 -3.62
C GLU A 66 -8.19 9.51 -3.12
N ARG A 67 -7.72 10.17 -2.09
CA ARG A 67 -8.41 11.33 -1.53
C ARG A 67 -7.99 12.59 -2.28
N LEU A 68 -8.96 13.34 -2.81
CA LEU A 68 -8.70 14.57 -3.56
C LEU A 68 -7.96 15.62 -2.74
N TYR A 69 -8.17 15.64 -1.42
CA TYR A 69 -7.43 16.53 -0.52
C TYR A 69 -5.92 16.25 -0.50
N ALA A 70 -5.49 15.01 -0.77
CA ALA A 70 -4.07 14.65 -0.83
C ALA A 70 -3.32 15.46 -1.91
N GLY A 71 -3.99 15.78 -3.01
CA GLY A 71 -3.50 16.66 -4.07
C GLY A 71 -3.96 18.12 -3.94
N GLY A 72 -4.45 18.53 -2.75
CA GLY A 72 -4.92 19.89 -2.51
C GLY A 72 -6.23 20.25 -3.24
N ARG A 73 -7.04 19.25 -3.61
CA ARG A 73 -8.27 19.42 -4.38
C ARG A 73 -9.51 19.16 -3.54
N ILE A 74 -10.62 19.77 -3.93
CA ILE A 74 -11.95 19.54 -3.37
C ILE A 74 -12.76 18.72 -4.38
N PRO A 75 -13.57 17.71 -3.95
CA PRO A 75 -14.44 16.99 -4.86
C PRO A 75 -15.32 17.90 -5.70
N GLY A 76 -15.31 17.70 -7.03
CA GLY A 76 -15.99 18.57 -7.99
C GLY A 76 -17.51 18.34 -8.11
N SER A 77 -18.04 17.26 -7.51
CA SER A 77 -19.47 16.95 -7.54
C SER A 77 -20.31 17.97 -6.74
N TYR A 78 -21.61 18.06 -7.04
CA TYR A 78 -22.54 18.92 -6.31
C TYR A 78 -22.50 18.70 -4.79
N PHE A 79 -22.40 17.45 -4.36
CA PHE A 79 -22.35 17.09 -2.93
C PHE A 79 -20.98 17.29 -2.28
N ARG A 80 -19.95 17.67 -3.02
CA ARG A 80 -18.57 17.84 -2.51
C ARG A 80 -18.04 16.62 -1.75
N ARG A 81 -18.40 15.44 -2.21
CA ARG A 81 -17.99 14.15 -1.62
C ARG A 81 -17.10 13.39 -2.59
N GLU A 82 -16.21 12.58 -2.02
CA GLU A 82 -15.53 11.54 -2.77
C GLU A 82 -16.58 10.58 -3.35
N GLY A 83 -16.42 10.21 -4.60
CA GLY A 83 -17.28 9.24 -5.28
C GLY A 83 -16.83 7.81 -5.03
N ARG A 84 -17.17 6.93 -5.96
CA ARG A 84 -16.58 5.59 -6.01
C ARG A 84 -15.10 5.70 -6.38
N PRO A 85 -14.25 4.73 -5.92
CA PRO A 85 -12.85 4.69 -6.33
C PRO A 85 -12.72 4.73 -7.85
N GLY A 86 -11.78 5.53 -8.34
CA GLY A 86 -11.44 5.58 -9.75
C GLY A 86 -10.78 4.27 -10.22
N GLU A 87 -10.62 4.12 -11.52
CA GLU A 87 -10.00 2.93 -12.13
C GLU A 87 -8.59 2.72 -11.61
N ASP A 88 -7.77 3.76 -11.52
CA ASP A 88 -6.40 3.70 -10.99
C ASP A 88 -6.37 3.23 -9.54
N ALA A 89 -7.28 3.71 -8.71
CA ALA A 89 -7.38 3.29 -7.31
C ALA A 89 -7.74 1.79 -7.19
N ILE A 90 -8.63 1.29 -8.06
CA ILE A 90 -8.97 -0.13 -8.12
C ILE A 90 -7.74 -0.96 -8.54
N LEU A 91 -6.96 -0.47 -9.50
CA LEU A 91 -5.73 -1.14 -9.95
C LEU A 91 -4.69 -1.21 -8.82
N VAL A 92 -4.48 -0.13 -8.06
CA VAL A 92 -3.58 -0.13 -6.89
C VAL A 92 -4.06 -1.10 -5.81
N ALA A 93 -5.37 -1.16 -5.53
CA ALA A 93 -5.93 -2.14 -4.60
C ALA A 93 -5.64 -3.59 -5.05
N ARG A 94 -5.80 -3.89 -6.34
CA ARG A 94 -5.48 -5.21 -6.91
C ARG A 94 -3.98 -5.50 -6.92
N LEU A 95 -3.16 -4.49 -7.22
CA LEU A 95 -1.70 -4.58 -7.15
C LEU A 95 -1.24 -4.97 -5.74
N THR A 96 -1.91 -4.43 -4.72
CA THR A 96 -1.64 -4.73 -3.31
C THR A 96 -2.16 -6.10 -2.91
N ASP A 97 -3.39 -6.47 -3.30
CA ASP A 97 -4.01 -7.75 -2.94
C ASP A 97 -3.19 -8.96 -3.45
N ARG A 98 -2.66 -8.89 -4.66
CA ARG A 98 -1.96 -10.00 -5.32
C ARG A 98 -0.77 -10.56 -4.53
N PRO A 99 0.18 -9.75 -4.03
CA PRO A 99 1.32 -10.25 -3.27
C PRO A 99 1.00 -10.59 -1.81
N ILE A 100 -0.01 -9.96 -1.19
CA ILE A 100 -0.31 -10.20 0.22
C ILE A 100 -1.20 -11.42 0.45
N ARG A 101 -2.15 -11.70 -0.45
CA ARG A 101 -3.14 -12.78 -0.33
C ARG A 101 -2.53 -14.19 -0.19
N PRO A 102 -1.50 -14.58 -0.97
CA PRO A 102 -0.91 -15.91 -0.89
C PRO A 102 -0.23 -16.23 0.46
N LEU A 103 0.09 -15.21 1.26
CA LEU A 103 0.77 -15.35 2.54
C LEU A 103 -0.18 -15.56 3.72
N PHE A 104 -1.50 -15.57 3.48
CA PHE A 104 -2.48 -15.97 4.47
C PHE A 104 -2.69 -17.48 4.44
N ASN A 105 -2.97 -18.06 5.60
CA ASN A 105 -3.45 -19.43 5.67
C ASN A 105 -4.83 -19.53 5.01
N LYS A 106 -4.98 -20.46 4.07
CA LYS A 106 -6.22 -20.72 3.33
C LYS A 106 -7.40 -21.17 4.19
N ASP A 107 -7.13 -21.62 5.41
CA ASP A 107 -8.16 -22.10 6.35
C ASP A 107 -8.77 -20.96 7.19
N ILE A 108 -8.24 -19.75 7.12
CA ILE A 108 -8.81 -18.59 7.79
C ILE A 108 -10.16 -18.27 7.16
N ARG A 109 -11.18 -18.12 8.02
CA ARG A 109 -12.55 -17.72 7.65
C ARG A 109 -12.97 -16.39 8.28
N ASN A 110 -12.11 -15.82 9.11
CA ASN A 110 -12.28 -14.47 9.62
C ASN A 110 -12.17 -13.48 8.47
N GLU A 111 -13.03 -12.48 8.46
CA GLU A 111 -12.94 -11.39 7.49
C GLU A 111 -11.73 -10.52 7.81
N VAL A 112 -10.83 -10.37 6.85
CA VAL A 112 -9.67 -9.48 6.93
C VAL A 112 -9.89 -8.32 5.98
N GLN A 113 -9.71 -7.10 6.50
CA GLN A 113 -9.82 -5.88 5.72
C GLN A 113 -8.53 -5.08 5.82
N VAL A 114 -7.98 -4.69 4.68
CA VAL A 114 -6.86 -3.76 4.56
C VAL A 114 -7.35 -2.54 3.80
N ILE A 115 -7.37 -1.39 4.48
CA ILE A 115 -7.80 -0.12 3.89
C ILE A 115 -6.59 0.80 3.79
N MET A 116 -6.44 1.44 2.63
CA MET A 116 -5.36 2.39 2.36
C MET A 116 -5.93 3.70 1.85
N PHE A 117 -5.32 4.82 2.28
CA PHE A 117 -5.67 6.17 1.82
C PHE A 117 -4.43 6.95 1.42
N SER A 118 -4.52 7.70 0.32
CA SER A 118 -3.56 8.77 0.05
C SER A 118 -3.84 9.94 1.00
N LEU A 119 -2.88 10.28 1.87
CA LEU A 119 -2.98 11.43 2.77
C LEU A 119 -2.32 12.69 2.19
N SER A 120 -1.26 12.49 1.43
CA SER A 120 -0.55 13.54 0.70
C SER A 120 0.02 12.95 -0.58
N ALA A 121 -0.03 13.69 -1.67
CA ALA A 121 0.50 13.32 -2.97
C ALA A 121 1.29 14.49 -3.53
N ASP A 122 2.60 14.30 -3.65
CA ASP A 122 3.44 15.23 -4.38
C ASP A 122 3.43 14.94 -5.89
N PRO A 123 3.83 15.89 -6.74
CA PRO A 123 3.83 15.70 -8.20
C PRO A 123 4.97 14.80 -8.71
N GLU A 124 5.82 14.30 -7.83
CA GLU A 124 7.03 13.55 -8.23
C GLU A 124 6.88 12.04 -8.00
N ASN A 125 6.22 11.63 -6.90
CA ASN A 125 6.29 10.26 -6.41
C ASN A 125 4.99 9.49 -6.62
N PRO A 126 5.01 8.37 -7.38
CA PRO A 126 3.89 7.45 -7.46
C PRO A 126 3.52 6.86 -6.09
N LEU A 127 2.21 6.70 -5.83
CA LEU A 127 1.70 6.18 -4.56
C LEU A 127 1.47 4.67 -4.55
N ASP A 128 1.46 4.02 -5.73
CA ASP A 128 1.13 2.61 -5.90
C ASP A 128 2.01 1.67 -5.07
N ILE A 129 3.33 1.83 -5.16
CA ILE A 129 4.30 1.02 -4.40
C ILE A 129 4.30 1.37 -2.91
N LEU A 130 4.04 2.63 -2.56
CA LEU A 130 3.88 3.02 -1.16
C LEU A 130 2.67 2.33 -0.52
N ALA A 131 1.57 2.16 -1.28
CA ALA A 131 0.38 1.45 -0.82
C ALA A 131 0.68 -0.02 -0.48
N VAL A 132 1.41 -0.74 -1.34
CA VAL A 132 1.82 -2.13 -1.08
C VAL A 132 2.67 -2.23 0.20
N ASN A 133 3.67 -1.35 0.33
CA ASN A 133 4.56 -1.35 1.49
C ASN A 133 3.82 -0.94 2.78
N ALA A 134 2.86 -0.01 2.69
CA ALA A 134 2.03 0.39 3.82
C ALA A 134 1.10 -0.74 4.28
N ALA A 135 0.44 -1.43 3.35
CA ALA A 135 -0.40 -2.60 3.64
C ALA A 135 0.41 -3.71 4.31
N SER A 136 1.59 -4.01 3.78
CA SER A 136 2.51 -4.99 4.37
C SER A 136 2.90 -4.62 5.79
N ALA A 137 3.31 -3.38 6.03
CA ALA A 137 3.69 -2.91 7.36
C ALA A 137 2.51 -2.93 8.34
N ALA A 138 1.30 -2.53 7.91
CA ALA A 138 0.11 -2.58 8.76
C ALA A 138 -0.25 -4.02 9.18
N LEU A 139 -0.14 -4.98 8.25
CA LEU A 139 -0.34 -6.40 8.56
C LEU A 139 0.72 -6.93 9.52
N MET A 140 2.00 -6.57 9.34
CA MET A 140 3.09 -7.04 10.20
C MET A 140 3.02 -6.58 11.65
N ILE A 141 2.47 -5.39 11.89
CA ILE A 141 2.31 -4.86 13.27
C ILE A 141 0.94 -5.20 13.88
N SER A 142 0.08 -5.89 13.13
CA SER A 142 -1.23 -6.36 13.61
C SER A 142 -1.12 -7.74 14.28
N ASP A 143 -2.21 -8.16 14.93
CA ASP A 143 -2.40 -9.51 15.46
C ASP A 143 -2.90 -10.52 14.42
N ILE A 144 -3.03 -10.10 13.16
CA ILE A 144 -3.53 -10.93 12.05
C ILE A 144 -2.45 -11.97 11.67
N PRO A 145 -2.78 -13.27 11.65
CA PRO A 145 -1.82 -14.31 11.27
C PRO A 145 -1.49 -14.25 9.77
N TRP A 146 -0.33 -13.68 9.46
CA TRP A 146 0.14 -13.44 8.11
C TRP A 146 1.65 -13.72 7.99
N ALA A 147 2.07 -14.42 6.94
CA ALA A 147 3.44 -14.89 6.74
C ALA A 147 4.32 -13.90 5.94
N GLY A 148 4.08 -12.57 6.10
CA GLY A 148 4.95 -11.54 5.52
C GLY A 148 6.28 -11.37 6.26
N PRO A 149 7.03 -10.28 6.00
CA PRO A 149 6.63 -9.10 5.22
C PRO A 149 6.74 -9.27 3.70
N VAL A 150 6.00 -8.40 2.99
CA VAL A 150 6.16 -8.16 1.55
C VAL A 150 6.82 -6.81 1.36
N GLY A 151 7.89 -6.77 0.59
CA GLY A 151 8.48 -5.54 0.07
C GLY A 151 8.11 -5.35 -1.40
N ALA A 152 7.85 -4.11 -1.82
CA ALA A 152 7.57 -3.78 -3.21
C ALA A 152 8.41 -2.61 -3.68
N VAL A 153 8.82 -2.66 -4.96
CA VAL A 153 9.53 -1.59 -5.66
C VAL A 153 9.02 -1.47 -7.09
N ARG A 154 9.12 -0.26 -7.64
CA ARG A 154 8.99 0.00 -9.07
C ARG A 154 10.38 0.24 -9.63
N VAL A 155 10.66 -0.30 -10.80
CA VAL A 155 11.96 -0.16 -11.47
C VAL A 155 11.74 0.39 -12.86
N ALA A 156 12.42 1.48 -13.15
CA ALA A 156 12.55 2.08 -14.48
C ALA A 156 13.91 1.76 -15.09
N ARG A 157 14.03 1.87 -16.42
CA ARG A 157 15.31 1.87 -17.10
C ARG A 157 15.42 3.11 -17.98
N VAL A 158 16.36 3.99 -17.65
CA VAL A 158 16.64 5.22 -18.40
C VAL A 158 18.09 5.18 -18.88
N GLU A 159 18.31 5.33 -20.18
CA GLU A 159 19.65 5.27 -20.79
C GLU A 159 20.46 4.02 -20.36
N GLY A 160 19.77 2.88 -20.24
CA GLY A 160 20.37 1.60 -19.85
C GLY A 160 20.65 1.44 -18.36
N GLN A 161 20.36 2.44 -17.50
CA GLN A 161 20.52 2.37 -16.06
C GLN A 161 19.20 2.07 -15.36
N PHE A 162 19.22 1.16 -14.38
CA PHE A 162 18.05 0.85 -13.57
C PHE A 162 17.89 1.85 -12.43
N ILE A 163 16.69 2.36 -12.28
CA ILE A 163 16.30 3.31 -11.23
C ILE A 163 15.20 2.66 -10.38
N VAL A 164 15.41 2.58 -9.07
CA VAL A 164 14.44 2.04 -8.11
C VAL A 164 13.56 3.17 -7.59
N ASN A 165 12.25 2.96 -7.61
CA ASN A 165 11.21 3.92 -7.25
C ASN A 165 11.36 5.25 -8.01
N PRO A 166 11.29 5.20 -9.35
CA PRO A 166 11.47 6.37 -10.20
C PRO A 166 10.41 7.44 -9.93
N THR A 167 10.75 8.69 -10.21
CA THR A 167 9.79 9.78 -10.28
C THR A 167 8.95 9.69 -11.55
N PHE A 168 7.81 10.41 -11.62
CA PHE A 168 7.01 10.49 -12.84
C PHE A 168 7.83 10.97 -14.04
N GLN A 169 8.69 11.97 -13.87
CA GLN A 169 9.57 12.45 -14.95
C GLN A 169 10.56 11.38 -15.44
N GLN A 170 11.10 10.57 -14.53
CA GLN A 170 11.99 9.46 -14.90
C GLN A 170 11.20 8.36 -15.62
N MET A 171 9.94 8.14 -15.26
CA MET A 171 9.08 7.17 -15.96
C MET A 171 8.76 7.58 -17.38
N GLU A 172 8.60 8.88 -17.67
CA GLU A 172 8.38 9.37 -19.04
C GLU A 172 9.58 9.10 -19.98
N LEU A 173 10.78 8.99 -19.41
CA LEU A 173 12.03 8.71 -20.16
C LEU A 173 12.38 7.22 -20.17
N SER A 174 11.62 6.40 -19.48
CA SER A 174 11.93 4.99 -19.28
C SER A 174 11.40 4.11 -20.42
N ASP A 175 12.19 3.15 -20.82
CA ASP A 175 11.79 2.06 -21.72
C ASP A 175 11.35 0.80 -20.96
N LEU A 176 11.20 0.87 -19.62
CA LEU A 176 10.78 -0.22 -18.75
C LEU A 176 9.93 0.32 -17.61
N ASP A 177 8.75 -0.23 -17.40
CA ASP A 177 7.94 -0.05 -16.20
C ASP A 177 7.75 -1.40 -15.52
N LEU A 178 8.54 -1.68 -14.48
CA LEU A 178 8.53 -2.96 -13.80
C LEU A 178 8.16 -2.77 -12.34
N ARG A 179 7.05 -3.39 -11.91
CA ARG A 179 6.64 -3.47 -10.50
C ARG A 179 6.90 -4.87 -10.00
N ILE A 180 7.64 -4.98 -8.90
CA ILE A 180 7.98 -6.25 -8.26
C ILE A 180 7.58 -6.19 -6.81
N ALA A 181 6.95 -7.26 -6.31
CA ALA A 181 6.70 -7.45 -4.90
C ALA A 181 7.02 -8.89 -4.49
N GLY A 182 7.59 -9.04 -3.30
CA GLY A 182 8.00 -10.35 -2.78
C GLY A 182 8.40 -10.31 -1.32
N THR A 183 8.74 -11.49 -0.81
CA THR A 183 9.37 -11.70 0.49
C THR A 183 10.89 -11.74 0.35
N SER A 184 11.62 -12.01 1.45
CA SER A 184 13.08 -12.27 1.38
C SER A 184 13.44 -13.45 0.48
N ASP A 185 12.53 -14.41 0.30
CA ASP A 185 12.83 -15.72 -0.27
C ASP A 185 12.22 -15.93 -1.66
N ALA A 186 11.17 -15.16 -2.00
CA ALA A 186 10.42 -15.35 -3.23
C ALA A 186 9.82 -14.06 -3.81
N ILE A 187 9.79 -13.98 -5.13
CA ILE A 187 9.01 -12.98 -5.86
C ILE A 187 7.56 -13.51 -5.94
N LEU A 188 6.62 -12.71 -5.44
CA LEU A 188 5.19 -13.05 -5.40
C LEU A 188 4.39 -12.39 -6.52
N MET A 189 4.85 -11.23 -6.98
CA MET A 189 4.18 -10.47 -8.04
C MET A 189 5.20 -9.78 -8.92
N VAL A 190 4.94 -9.86 -10.22
CA VAL A 190 5.63 -9.09 -11.26
C VAL A 190 4.57 -8.49 -12.17
N GLU A 191 4.69 -7.22 -12.47
CA GLU A 191 3.90 -6.50 -13.46
C GLU A 191 4.85 -5.65 -14.29
N CYS A 192 4.84 -5.84 -15.60
CA CYS A 192 5.78 -5.20 -16.52
C CYS A 192 5.04 -4.56 -17.69
N GLY A 193 5.38 -3.33 -17.98
CA GLY A 193 5.08 -2.61 -19.21
C GLY A 193 6.37 -2.16 -19.91
N ALA A 194 6.33 -1.97 -21.21
CA ALA A 194 7.42 -1.47 -22.05
C ALA A 194 6.89 -0.43 -23.03
#